data_a2f80db86a533e4599c092f12b06694c
#
_entry.id   a2f80db86a533e4599c092f12b06694c
#
_cell.length_a   1.000
_cell.length_b   1.000
_cell.length_c   1.000
_cell.angle_alpha   90.00
_cell.angle_beta   90.00
_cell.angle_gamma   90.00
#
_symmetry.space_group_name_H-M   'P 1'
#
loop_
_entity.id
_entity.type
_entity.pdbx_description
1 polymer ?
#
loop_
_entity_poly.entity_id
_entity_poly.type
_entity_poly.pdbx_seq_one_letter_code
_entity_poly.pdbx_strand_id
1 'polypeptide(L)'
;MLTKIEFTEDAAQIVDLWHRVFGDDEAYIRFFLDNCRHKRCVGAFVGERLVSMLFLLDCTYNGQQGAYVYAVATHPDYRKQGFMQKCIDYSQALDYDFLCLVPAEAYLFDVYAKFGFQSLLFGTATPTQLDDSWQTAGAQVYFDCHRAWTPTPAVELVDSDYLYRENVLLDGSFYCKDDGIAAVRDGRICEYIQKSGNVLTAEPVGMLWSRRALPPGYFGLYMD
;
A
#
# COMPACT_ATOMS: atom_id res chain seq x y z
N MET A 1 29.85 11.45 -8.04
CA MET A 1 29.45 10.06 -7.79
C MET A 1 28.36 9.70 -8.79
N LEU A 2 28.51 8.59 -9.51
CA LEU A 2 27.52 8.18 -10.50
C LEU A 2 26.26 7.73 -9.76
N THR A 3 25.14 8.40 -9.99
CA THR A 3 23.82 7.99 -9.46
C THR A 3 23.03 7.36 -10.61
N LYS A 4 22.53 6.15 -10.41
CA LYS A 4 21.70 5.41 -11.35
C LYS A 4 20.34 5.17 -10.71
N ILE A 5 19.27 5.35 -11.48
CA ILE A 5 17.89 4.99 -11.08
C ILE A 5 17.40 3.95 -12.08
N GLU A 6 17.00 2.80 -11.59
CA GLU A 6 16.53 1.70 -12.43
C GLU A 6 15.68 0.71 -11.65
N PHE A 7 15.05 -0.22 -12.35
CA PHE A 7 14.45 -1.40 -11.71
C PHE A 7 15.54 -2.34 -11.18
N THR A 8 15.29 -2.94 -10.04
CA THR A 8 16.20 -3.91 -9.41
C THR A 8 15.44 -5.11 -8.86
N GLU A 9 16.07 -6.27 -8.96
CA GLU A 9 15.62 -7.54 -8.38
C GLU A 9 16.68 -8.10 -7.40
N ASP A 10 17.69 -7.29 -7.03
CA ASP A 10 18.73 -7.69 -6.07
C ASP A 10 18.12 -7.86 -4.68
N ALA A 11 17.63 -9.06 -4.42
CA ALA A 11 16.97 -9.41 -3.16
C ALA A 11 17.87 -9.17 -1.94
N ALA A 12 19.18 -9.35 -2.05
CA ALA A 12 20.09 -9.15 -0.92
C ALA A 12 20.18 -7.68 -0.51
N GLN A 13 20.34 -6.77 -1.47
CA GLN A 13 20.38 -5.34 -1.20
C GLN A 13 19.00 -4.78 -0.80
N ILE A 14 17.91 -5.30 -1.38
CA ILE A 14 16.55 -4.94 -1.01
C ILE A 14 16.27 -5.30 0.45
N VAL A 15 16.56 -6.54 0.85
CA VAL A 15 16.38 -7.02 2.23
C VAL A 15 17.19 -6.18 3.22
N ASP A 16 18.49 -5.94 2.94
CA ASP A 16 19.35 -5.13 3.83
C ASP A 16 18.78 -3.71 4.01
N LEU A 17 18.40 -3.06 2.92
CA LEU A 17 17.87 -1.69 2.98
C LEU A 17 16.51 -1.63 3.68
N TRP A 18 15.61 -2.57 3.38
CA TRP A 18 14.28 -2.65 3.99
C TRP A 18 14.39 -2.87 5.50
N HIS A 19 15.08 -3.94 5.91
CA HIS A 19 15.29 -4.24 7.33
C HIS A 19 15.91 -3.05 8.08
N ARG A 20 16.92 -2.40 7.49
CA ARG A 20 17.60 -1.25 8.08
C ARG A 20 16.70 -0.04 8.30
N VAL A 21 15.71 0.17 7.44
CA VAL A 21 14.85 1.37 7.48
C VAL A 21 13.59 1.14 8.31
N PHE A 22 12.97 -0.03 8.18
CA PHE A 22 11.68 -0.33 8.83
C PHE A 22 11.81 -1.26 10.03
N GLY A 23 12.88 -2.06 10.10
CA GLY A 23 13.09 -3.03 11.19
C GLY A 23 12.34 -4.34 11.00
N ASP A 24 11.65 -4.52 9.88
CA ASP A 24 10.90 -5.74 9.60
C ASP A 24 11.81 -6.97 9.53
N ASP A 25 11.29 -8.12 9.93
CA ASP A 25 12.02 -9.38 9.87
C ASP A 25 12.32 -9.79 8.43
N GLU A 26 13.51 -10.37 8.24
CA GLU A 26 13.92 -10.89 6.93
C GLU A 26 12.91 -11.90 6.36
N ALA A 27 12.28 -12.71 7.21
CA ALA A 27 11.26 -13.68 6.82
C ALA A 27 10.03 -12.99 6.19
N TYR A 28 9.55 -11.89 6.78
CA TYR A 28 8.46 -11.08 6.23
C TYR A 28 8.85 -10.46 4.90
N ILE A 29 10.03 -9.82 4.83
CA ILE A 29 10.52 -9.19 3.60
C ILE A 29 10.62 -10.21 2.46
N ARG A 30 11.18 -11.39 2.73
CA ARG A 30 11.27 -12.48 1.75
C ARG A 30 9.90 -13.00 1.34
N PHE A 31 8.98 -13.14 2.30
CA PHE A 31 7.60 -13.49 1.97
C PHE A 31 6.98 -12.51 0.99
N PHE A 32 7.14 -11.18 1.22
CA PHE A 32 6.68 -10.16 0.28
C PHE A 32 7.33 -10.32 -1.09
N LEU A 33 8.66 -10.48 -1.13
CA LEU A 33 9.39 -10.65 -2.39
C LEU A 33 8.93 -11.87 -3.19
N ASP A 34 8.62 -12.97 -2.52
CA ASP A 34 8.27 -14.24 -3.17
C ASP A 34 6.77 -14.33 -3.51
N ASN A 35 5.89 -13.69 -2.74
CA ASN A 35 4.45 -13.88 -2.83
C ASN A 35 3.67 -12.71 -3.43
N CYS A 36 4.13 -11.47 -3.30
CA CYS A 36 3.48 -10.34 -3.97
C CYS A 36 3.83 -10.35 -5.46
N ARG A 37 2.83 -10.60 -6.29
CA ARG A 37 2.96 -10.58 -7.75
C ARG A 37 2.73 -9.16 -8.27
N HIS A 38 3.03 -8.94 -9.54
CA HIS A 38 2.81 -7.64 -10.19
C HIS A 38 3.42 -6.47 -9.42
N LYS A 39 4.65 -6.70 -8.88
CA LYS A 39 5.44 -5.65 -8.23
C LYS A 39 6.72 -5.39 -8.99
N ARG A 40 7.22 -4.17 -8.88
CA ARG A 40 8.55 -3.76 -9.40
C ARG A 40 9.25 -2.91 -8.35
N CYS A 41 10.53 -3.15 -8.11
CA CYS A 41 11.35 -2.31 -7.23
C CYS A 41 12.10 -1.26 -8.06
N VAL A 42 11.91 0.01 -7.76
CA VAL A 42 12.71 1.13 -8.29
C VAL A 42 13.81 1.41 -7.29
N GLY A 43 15.06 1.28 -7.71
CA GLY A 43 16.23 1.52 -6.89
C GLY A 43 17.06 2.71 -7.33
N ALA A 44 17.57 3.47 -6.37
CA ALA A 44 18.60 4.49 -6.58
C ALA A 44 19.95 3.96 -6.07
N PHE A 45 20.96 4.01 -6.93
CA PHE A 45 22.28 3.47 -6.66
C PHE A 45 23.34 4.57 -6.61
N VAL A 46 24.29 4.40 -5.69
CA VAL A 46 25.53 5.16 -5.64
C VAL A 46 26.68 4.16 -5.84
N GLY A 47 27.29 4.19 -7.03
CA GLY A 47 28.09 3.06 -7.49
C GLY A 47 27.22 1.82 -7.64
N GLU A 48 27.58 0.72 -6.99
CA GLU A 48 26.82 -0.53 -7.00
C GLU A 48 25.88 -0.68 -5.79
N ARG A 49 25.90 0.26 -4.86
CA ARG A 49 25.11 0.20 -3.62
C ARG A 49 23.73 0.77 -3.81
N LEU A 50 22.69 0.00 -3.47
CA LEU A 50 21.31 0.46 -3.34
C LEU A 50 21.20 1.36 -2.12
N VAL A 51 20.82 2.64 -2.32
CA VAL A 51 20.74 3.64 -1.25
C VAL A 51 19.35 4.18 -1.01
N SER A 52 18.46 4.02 -1.98
CA SER A 52 17.03 4.32 -1.82
C SER A 52 16.22 3.41 -2.72
N MET A 53 15.01 3.07 -2.30
CA MET A 53 14.10 2.23 -3.09
C MET A 53 12.66 2.57 -2.80
N LEU A 54 11.78 2.14 -3.69
CA LEU A 54 10.35 1.99 -3.47
C LEU A 54 9.84 0.82 -4.31
N PHE A 55 8.73 0.23 -3.91
CA PHE A 55 8.01 -0.73 -4.72
C PHE A 55 6.82 -0.08 -5.42
N LEU A 56 6.54 -0.54 -6.63
CA LEU A 56 5.34 -0.23 -7.39
C LEU A 56 4.54 -1.52 -7.49
N LEU A 57 3.39 -1.57 -6.83
CA LEU A 57 2.45 -2.69 -6.89
C LEU A 57 1.34 -2.31 -7.86
N ASP A 58 1.21 -3.05 -8.96
CA ASP A 58 0.20 -2.74 -9.98
C ASP A 58 -1.20 -2.78 -9.38
N CYS A 59 -1.97 -1.72 -9.61
CA CYS A 59 -3.32 -1.56 -9.10
C CYS A 59 -4.21 -0.82 -10.09
N THR A 60 -5.51 -0.85 -9.83
CA THR A 60 -6.50 -0.09 -10.58
C THR A 60 -7.24 0.88 -9.68
N TYR A 61 -7.73 1.97 -10.25
CA TYR A 61 -8.56 2.96 -9.60
C TYR A 61 -9.44 3.67 -10.61
N ASN A 62 -10.75 3.66 -10.42
CA ASN A 62 -11.71 4.32 -11.33
C ASN A 62 -11.49 3.95 -12.82
N GLY A 63 -11.19 2.69 -13.09
CA GLY A 63 -10.93 2.18 -14.45
C GLY A 63 -9.58 2.56 -15.06
N GLN A 64 -8.72 3.25 -14.31
CA GLN A 64 -7.35 3.59 -14.72
C GLN A 64 -6.35 2.55 -14.21
N GLN A 65 -5.22 2.43 -14.90
CA GLN A 65 -4.10 1.57 -14.50
C GLN A 65 -3.05 2.40 -13.75
N GLY A 66 -2.62 1.92 -12.59
CA GLY A 66 -1.65 2.65 -11.77
C GLY A 66 -0.83 1.74 -10.88
N ALA A 67 -0.14 2.34 -9.93
CA ALA A 67 0.62 1.59 -8.94
C ALA A 67 0.47 2.17 -7.54
N TYR A 68 0.39 1.25 -6.57
CA TYR A 68 0.57 1.57 -5.16
C TYR A 68 2.06 1.65 -4.85
N VAL A 69 2.50 2.82 -4.41
CA VAL A 69 3.89 3.08 -3.99
C VAL A 69 4.06 2.59 -2.56
N TYR A 70 4.85 1.54 -2.39
CA TYR A 70 4.99 0.81 -1.14
C TYR A 70 6.46 0.74 -0.70
N ALA A 71 6.71 0.60 0.60
CA ALA A 71 8.03 0.43 1.21
C ALA A 71 9.08 1.44 0.71
N VAL A 72 8.75 2.72 0.78
CA VAL A 72 9.66 3.81 0.36
C VAL A 72 10.78 3.96 1.38
N ALA A 73 11.96 3.50 1.04
CA ALA A 73 13.12 3.47 1.93
C ALA A 73 14.27 4.29 1.40
N THR A 74 14.98 4.99 2.29
CA THR A 74 16.27 5.62 2.00
C THR A 74 17.23 5.36 3.16
N HIS A 75 18.39 4.80 2.83
CA HIS A 75 19.44 4.50 3.79
C HIS A 75 19.77 5.75 4.62
N PRO A 76 19.91 5.66 5.96
CA PRO A 76 20.09 6.81 6.85
C PRO A 76 21.20 7.77 6.39
N ASP A 77 22.36 7.26 5.98
CA ASP A 77 23.50 8.07 5.55
C ASP A 77 23.29 8.81 4.23
N TYR A 78 22.23 8.45 3.49
CA TYR A 78 21.91 9.03 2.18
C TYR A 78 20.61 9.86 2.20
N ARG A 79 20.00 10.06 3.39
CA ARG A 79 18.81 10.91 3.55
C ARG A 79 19.13 12.38 3.24
N LYS A 80 18.10 13.15 2.89
CA LYS A 80 18.19 14.58 2.56
C LYS A 80 19.09 14.90 1.34
N GLN A 81 19.36 13.91 0.49
CA GLN A 81 20.16 14.06 -0.73
C GLN A 81 19.31 13.88 -2.02
N GLY A 82 17.97 13.83 -1.88
CA GLY A 82 17.03 13.78 -2.99
C GLY A 82 16.86 12.40 -3.64
N PHE A 83 17.36 11.30 -3.04
CA PHE A 83 17.25 9.96 -3.65
C PHE A 83 15.80 9.46 -3.72
N MET A 84 15.00 9.66 -2.66
CA MET A 84 13.58 9.34 -2.66
C MET A 84 12.85 10.08 -3.77
N GLN A 85 13.10 11.39 -3.93
CA GLN A 85 12.53 12.20 -5.01
C GLN A 85 12.85 11.59 -6.38
N LYS A 86 14.11 11.23 -6.64
CA LYS A 86 14.52 10.65 -7.91
C LYS A 86 13.80 9.32 -8.20
N CYS A 87 13.56 8.48 -7.20
CA CYS A 87 12.77 7.26 -7.36
C CYS A 87 11.31 7.59 -7.70
N ILE A 88 10.71 8.59 -7.05
CA ILE A 88 9.34 9.05 -7.34
C ILE A 88 9.24 9.64 -8.75
N ASP A 89 10.16 10.55 -9.12
CA ASP A 89 10.20 11.17 -10.45
C ASP A 89 10.33 10.09 -11.55
N TYR A 90 11.18 9.09 -11.32
CA TYR A 90 11.31 7.95 -12.22
C TYR A 90 9.99 7.18 -12.36
N SER A 91 9.31 6.94 -11.23
CA SER A 91 8.03 6.23 -11.21
C SER A 91 6.92 7.01 -11.91
N GLN A 92 6.87 8.34 -11.76
CA GLN A 92 5.92 9.21 -12.44
C GLN A 92 6.16 9.31 -13.96
N ALA A 93 7.40 9.03 -14.41
CA ALA A 93 7.74 8.98 -15.83
C ALA A 93 7.33 7.65 -16.50
N LEU A 94 7.02 6.59 -15.73
CA LEU A 94 6.53 5.32 -16.27
C LEU A 94 5.10 5.48 -16.84
N ASP A 95 4.68 4.51 -17.63
CA ASP A 95 3.35 4.50 -18.25
C ASP A 95 2.25 4.04 -17.29
N TYR A 96 2.09 4.80 -16.20
CA TYR A 96 0.97 4.69 -15.27
C TYR A 96 0.08 5.92 -15.38
N ASP A 97 -1.23 5.72 -15.28
CA ASP A 97 -2.20 6.84 -15.23
C ASP A 97 -2.16 7.54 -13.88
N PHE A 98 -1.88 6.79 -12.80
CA PHE A 98 -1.77 7.30 -11.44
C PHE A 98 -0.76 6.53 -10.59
N LEU A 99 -0.32 7.16 -9.52
CA LEU A 99 0.37 6.54 -8.39
C LEU A 99 -0.39 6.88 -7.12
N CYS A 100 -0.50 5.93 -6.19
CA CYS A 100 -1.08 6.19 -4.88
C CYS A 100 -0.16 5.69 -3.78
N LEU A 101 -0.30 6.23 -2.58
CA LEU A 101 0.47 5.84 -1.40
C LEU A 101 -0.27 6.19 -0.11
N VAL A 102 0.13 5.55 0.99
CA VAL A 102 -0.24 5.92 2.34
C VAL A 102 1.00 6.45 3.05
N PRO A 103 1.00 7.73 3.47
CA PRO A 103 2.10 8.26 4.27
C PRO A 103 2.12 7.60 5.66
N ALA A 104 3.25 7.01 6.06
CA ALA A 104 3.38 6.37 7.37
C ALA A 104 3.30 7.35 8.55
N GLU A 105 3.59 8.64 8.31
CA GLU A 105 3.61 9.69 9.31
C GLU A 105 2.93 10.95 8.79
N ALA A 106 2.25 11.69 9.65
CA ALA A 106 1.47 12.88 9.28
C ALA A 106 2.29 13.92 8.49
N TYR A 107 3.54 14.17 8.86
CA TYR A 107 4.39 15.13 8.13
C TYR A 107 4.73 14.71 6.70
N LEU A 108 4.61 13.43 6.38
CA LEU A 108 4.89 12.93 5.03
C LEU A 108 3.83 13.35 4.01
N PHE A 109 2.61 13.69 4.43
CA PHE A 109 1.61 14.31 3.55
C PHE A 109 2.17 15.58 2.90
N ASP A 110 2.79 16.46 3.68
CA ASP A 110 3.44 17.68 3.16
C ASP A 110 4.64 17.39 2.27
N VAL A 111 5.34 16.29 2.53
CA VAL A 111 6.49 15.88 1.69
C VAL A 111 6.01 15.38 0.34
N TYR A 112 5.04 14.47 0.31
CA TYR A 112 4.51 13.92 -0.94
C TYR A 112 3.69 14.94 -1.74
N ALA A 113 3.06 15.91 -1.08
CA ALA A 113 2.41 17.03 -1.76
C ALA A 113 3.38 17.83 -2.67
N LYS A 114 4.66 17.95 -2.27
CA LYS A 114 5.70 18.60 -3.10
C LYS A 114 6.03 17.83 -4.38
N PHE A 115 5.69 16.54 -4.42
CA PHE A 115 5.82 15.68 -5.61
C PHE A 115 4.51 15.58 -6.40
N GLY A 116 3.52 16.41 -6.08
CA GLY A 116 2.25 16.49 -6.77
C GLY A 116 1.18 15.50 -6.32
N PHE A 117 1.40 14.77 -5.23
CA PHE A 117 0.37 13.93 -4.64
C PHE A 117 -0.68 14.77 -3.92
N GLN A 118 -1.95 14.36 -4.01
CA GLN A 118 -3.10 15.00 -3.38
C GLN A 118 -3.76 14.04 -2.38
N SER A 119 -4.25 14.54 -1.28
CA SER A 119 -4.92 13.78 -0.22
C SER A 119 -6.36 13.44 -0.63
N LEU A 120 -6.53 12.40 -1.43
CA LEU A 120 -7.79 12.03 -2.08
C LEU A 120 -8.28 10.61 -1.72
N LEU A 121 -7.53 9.86 -0.91
CA LEU A 121 -7.88 8.49 -0.56
C LEU A 121 -8.30 8.42 0.91
N PHE A 122 -9.44 7.80 1.17
CA PHE A 122 -10.08 7.71 2.48
C PHE A 122 -10.23 6.24 2.89
N GLY A 123 -10.13 5.97 4.18
CA GLY A 123 -10.48 4.68 4.75
C GLY A 123 -11.98 4.59 5.07
N THR A 124 -12.43 3.46 5.58
CA THR A 124 -13.74 3.33 6.23
C THR A 124 -13.65 3.61 7.71
N ALA A 125 -14.67 4.25 8.27
CA ALA A 125 -14.76 4.41 9.72
C ALA A 125 -14.95 3.04 10.38
N THR A 126 -14.02 2.66 11.25
CA THR A 126 -14.02 1.37 11.95
C THR A 126 -14.52 1.52 13.39
N PRO A 127 -15.33 0.57 13.92
CA PRO A 127 -15.63 0.52 15.32
C PRO A 127 -14.39 0.14 16.13
N THR A 128 -14.39 0.38 17.42
CA THR A 128 -13.28 0.01 18.30
C THR A 128 -13.17 -1.49 18.51
N GLN A 129 -14.29 -2.21 18.40
CA GLN A 129 -14.36 -3.67 18.51
C GLN A 129 -15.57 -4.21 17.77
N LEU A 130 -15.50 -5.48 17.38
CA LEU A 130 -16.64 -6.21 16.83
C LEU A 130 -17.51 -6.73 17.98
N ASP A 131 -18.83 -6.71 17.80
CA ASP A 131 -19.76 -7.30 18.78
C ASP A 131 -19.94 -8.81 18.57
N ASP A 132 -20.71 -9.45 19.45
CA ASP A 132 -20.93 -10.90 19.46
C ASP A 132 -21.68 -11.46 18.23
N SER A 133 -22.21 -10.59 17.38
CA SER A 133 -22.91 -10.98 16.14
C SER A 133 -21.93 -11.36 15.01
N TRP A 134 -20.66 -11.00 15.14
CA TRP A 134 -19.65 -11.30 14.15
C TRP A 134 -19.13 -12.71 14.28
N GLN A 135 -18.99 -13.39 13.14
CA GLN A 135 -18.46 -14.74 13.04
C GLN A 135 -17.16 -14.74 12.23
N THR A 136 -16.25 -15.66 12.58
CA THR A 136 -15.05 -15.84 11.76
C THR A 136 -15.43 -16.29 10.35
N ALA A 137 -14.81 -15.68 9.36
CA ALA A 137 -15.04 -15.97 7.95
C ALA A 137 -13.80 -16.61 7.32
N GLY A 138 -14.04 -17.55 6.40
CA GLY A 138 -12.98 -17.99 5.49
C GLY A 138 -12.64 -16.87 4.47
N ALA A 139 -11.42 -16.92 3.98
CA ALA A 139 -10.93 -15.94 3.00
C ALA A 139 -11.84 -15.74 1.80
N GLN A 140 -12.33 -16.84 1.21
CA GLN A 140 -13.18 -16.76 0.01
C GLN A 140 -14.44 -15.96 0.28
N VAL A 141 -15.11 -16.20 1.42
CA VAL A 141 -16.32 -15.46 1.82
C VAL A 141 -16.01 -13.97 2.00
N TYR A 142 -14.91 -13.67 2.69
CA TYR A 142 -14.46 -12.30 2.90
C TYR A 142 -14.24 -11.57 1.56
N PHE A 143 -13.44 -12.14 0.66
CA PHE A 143 -13.10 -11.50 -0.61
C PHE A 143 -14.28 -11.41 -1.59
N ASP A 144 -15.22 -12.35 -1.55
CA ASP A 144 -16.43 -12.25 -2.36
C ASP A 144 -17.29 -11.07 -1.92
N CYS A 145 -17.47 -10.91 -0.60
CA CYS A 145 -18.17 -9.76 -0.03
C CYS A 145 -17.39 -8.46 -0.25
N HIS A 146 -16.08 -8.48 -0.07
CA HIS A 146 -15.21 -7.33 -0.30
C HIS A 146 -15.41 -6.77 -1.71
N ARG A 147 -15.27 -7.61 -2.75
CA ARG A 147 -15.51 -7.19 -4.13
C ARG A 147 -16.90 -6.60 -4.38
N ALA A 148 -17.93 -7.13 -3.67
CA ALA A 148 -19.30 -6.71 -3.88
C ALA A 148 -19.70 -5.44 -3.10
N TRP A 149 -19.05 -5.16 -1.96
CA TRP A 149 -19.48 -4.12 -1.01
C TRP A 149 -18.48 -2.97 -0.83
N THR A 150 -17.28 -3.11 -1.40
CA THR A 150 -16.25 -2.05 -1.34
C THR A 150 -16.80 -0.74 -1.93
N PRO A 151 -16.61 0.39 -1.23
CA PRO A 151 -16.96 1.71 -1.75
C PRO A 151 -16.25 1.99 -3.08
N THR A 152 -16.95 2.61 -4.02
CA THR A 152 -16.38 2.97 -5.33
C THR A 152 -16.31 4.48 -5.51
N PRO A 153 -15.23 5.02 -6.13
CA PRO A 153 -14.06 4.30 -6.65
C PRO A 153 -13.12 3.83 -5.54
N ALA A 154 -12.47 2.70 -5.75
CA ALA A 154 -11.53 2.09 -4.81
C ALA A 154 -10.18 1.79 -5.47
N VAL A 155 -9.11 1.80 -4.68
CA VAL A 155 -7.82 1.23 -5.09
C VAL A 155 -7.89 -0.28 -4.95
N GLU A 156 -7.62 -1.01 -6.03
CA GLU A 156 -7.64 -2.47 -6.08
C GLU A 156 -6.31 -3.00 -6.62
N LEU A 157 -5.62 -3.87 -5.86
CA LEU A 157 -4.41 -4.54 -6.35
C LEU A 157 -4.76 -5.52 -7.48
N VAL A 158 -3.92 -5.57 -8.50
CA VAL A 158 -3.98 -6.62 -9.53
C VAL A 158 -3.78 -8.00 -8.90
N ASP A 159 -2.86 -8.13 -7.92
CA ASP A 159 -2.72 -9.33 -7.07
C ASP A 159 -3.61 -9.24 -5.84
N SER A 160 -4.92 -9.27 -6.03
CA SER A 160 -5.89 -9.14 -4.93
C SER A 160 -5.75 -10.23 -3.84
N ASP A 161 -5.21 -11.41 -4.18
CA ASP A 161 -5.00 -12.51 -3.23
C ASP A 161 -3.80 -12.27 -2.30
N TYR A 162 -2.93 -11.29 -2.61
CA TYR A 162 -1.77 -11.01 -1.80
C TYR A 162 -2.16 -10.56 -0.38
N LEU A 163 -3.14 -9.68 -0.27
CA LEU A 163 -3.63 -9.18 1.03
C LEU A 163 -4.11 -10.31 1.95
N TYR A 164 -4.74 -11.34 1.35
CA TYR A 164 -5.13 -12.52 2.12
C TYR A 164 -3.91 -13.30 2.63
N ARG A 165 -2.94 -13.58 1.74
CA ARG A 165 -1.74 -14.34 2.10
C ARG A 165 -0.92 -13.61 3.18
N GLU A 166 -0.81 -12.29 3.06
CA GLU A 166 -0.16 -11.45 4.07
C GLU A 166 -0.91 -11.45 5.40
N ASN A 167 -2.24 -11.30 5.39
CA ASN A 167 -3.03 -11.31 6.61
C ASN A 167 -2.90 -12.64 7.37
N VAL A 168 -2.85 -13.78 6.64
CA VAL A 168 -2.62 -15.09 7.25
C VAL A 168 -1.21 -15.21 7.84
N LEU A 169 -0.19 -14.68 7.14
CA LEU A 169 1.20 -14.67 7.65
C LEU A 169 1.31 -13.89 8.96
N LEU A 170 0.57 -12.80 9.08
CA LEU A 170 0.60 -11.89 10.22
C LEU A 170 -0.48 -12.24 11.28
N ASP A 171 -0.92 -13.51 11.32
CA ASP A 171 -1.93 -14.02 12.26
C ASP A 171 -3.23 -13.21 12.31
N GLY A 172 -3.57 -12.56 11.20
CA GLY A 172 -4.81 -11.82 11.05
C GLY A 172 -6.01 -12.73 10.86
N SER A 173 -7.18 -12.18 11.12
CA SER A 173 -8.46 -12.90 11.04
C SER A 173 -9.48 -12.11 10.23
N PHE A 174 -10.33 -12.85 9.51
CA PHE A 174 -11.49 -12.28 8.82
C PHE A 174 -12.78 -12.60 9.57
N TYR A 175 -13.69 -11.65 9.54
CA TYR A 175 -15.01 -11.76 10.15
C TYR A 175 -16.09 -11.35 9.17
N CYS A 176 -17.28 -11.92 9.33
CA CYS A 176 -18.47 -11.54 8.59
C CYS A 176 -19.72 -11.57 9.48
N LYS A 177 -20.71 -10.83 9.03
CA LYS A 177 -22.12 -10.91 9.44
C LYS A 177 -22.99 -10.65 8.21
N ASP A 178 -24.33 -10.72 8.34
CA ASP A 178 -25.25 -10.62 7.19
C ASP A 178 -25.06 -9.38 6.31
N ASP A 179 -24.62 -8.27 6.91
CA ASP A 179 -24.48 -6.97 6.26
C ASP A 179 -23.08 -6.35 6.43
N GLY A 180 -22.06 -7.12 6.86
CA GLY A 180 -20.73 -6.56 7.08
C GLY A 180 -19.61 -7.58 7.00
N ILE A 181 -18.42 -7.07 6.65
CA ILE A 181 -17.15 -7.80 6.72
C ILE A 181 -16.11 -6.94 7.45
N ALA A 182 -15.17 -7.61 8.11
CA ALA A 182 -14.06 -6.96 8.79
C ALA A 182 -12.79 -7.81 8.69
N ALA A 183 -11.64 -7.14 8.56
CA ALA A 183 -10.33 -7.73 8.75
C ALA A 183 -9.73 -7.22 10.06
N VAL A 184 -9.16 -8.13 10.84
CA VAL A 184 -8.57 -7.83 12.15
C VAL A 184 -7.15 -8.36 12.18
N ARG A 185 -6.21 -7.52 12.63
CA ARG A 185 -4.81 -7.86 12.84
C ARG A 185 -4.34 -7.23 14.16
N ASP A 186 -3.59 -7.95 14.98
CA ASP A 186 -3.10 -7.49 16.29
C ASP A 186 -4.19 -6.88 17.19
N GLY A 187 -5.39 -7.47 17.13
CA GLY A 187 -6.55 -7.00 17.89
C GLY A 187 -7.14 -5.67 17.39
N ARG A 188 -6.68 -5.16 16.26
CA ARG A 188 -7.20 -3.94 15.62
C ARG A 188 -8.02 -4.29 14.38
N ILE A 189 -9.11 -3.58 14.18
CA ILE A 189 -9.90 -3.67 12.96
C ILE A 189 -9.18 -2.84 11.90
N CYS A 190 -8.57 -3.52 10.91
CA CYS A 190 -7.83 -2.90 9.81
C CYS A 190 -8.77 -2.47 8.69
N GLU A 191 -9.85 -3.22 8.49
CA GLU A 191 -10.88 -2.92 7.50
C GLU A 191 -12.26 -3.25 8.04
N TYR A 192 -13.25 -2.44 7.68
CA TYR A 192 -14.64 -2.60 8.06
C TYR A 192 -15.54 -2.12 6.92
N ILE A 193 -16.25 -3.03 6.29
CA ILE A 193 -17.11 -2.74 5.14
C ILE A 193 -18.54 -3.21 5.44
N GLN A 194 -19.50 -2.34 5.18
CA GLN A 194 -20.92 -2.63 5.32
C GLN A 194 -21.62 -2.64 3.96
N LYS A 195 -22.49 -3.63 3.76
CA LYS A 195 -23.30 -3.79 2.55
C LYS A 195 -24.28 -2.63 2.35
N SER A 196 -24.82 -2.08 3.44
CA SER A 196 -25.78 -0.98 3.43
C SER A 196 -25.18 0.38 3.09
N GLY A 197 -23.85 0.46 2.97
CA GLY A 197 -23.09 1.66 2.69
C GLY A 197 -22.04 1.93 3.77
N ASN A 198 -20.96 2.57 3.36
CA ASN A 198 -19.79 2.80 4.19
C ASN A 198 -19.66 4.29 4.53
N VAL A 199 -19.32 4.58 5.78
CA VAL A 199 -18.90 5.91 6.19
C VAL A 199 -17.39 5.99 6.00
N LEU A 200 -16.96 6.87 5.10
CA LEU A 200 -15.54 7.13 4.92
C LEU A 200 -14.98 7.94 6.09
N THR A 201 -13.69 7.82 6.34
CA THR A 201 -12.98 8.64 7.34
C THR A 201 -13.11 10.12 7.01
N ALA A 202 -13.17 10.99 8.03
CA ALA A 202 -13.22 12.43 7.82
C ALA A 202 -11.90 12.96 7.23
N GLU A 203 -10.78 12.37 7.66
CA GLU A 203 -9.45 12.73 7.18
C GLU A 203 -8.98 11.70 6.14
N PRO A 204 -8.23 12.14 5.11
CA PRO A 204 -7.64 11.24 4.15
C PRO A 204 -6.58 10.34 4.82
N VAL A 205 -6.57 9.07 4.44
CA VAL A 205 -5.56 8.10 4.86
C VAL A 205 -4.43 7.97 3.84
N GLY A 206 -4.69 8.34 2.57
CA GLY A 206 -3.73 8.18 1.50
C GLY A 206 -3.78 9.31 0.48
N MET A 207 -2.79 9.28 -0.39
CA MET A 207 -2.57 10.31 -1.41
C MET A 207 -2.50 9.69 -2.80
N LEU A 208 -2.84 10.51 -3.80
CA LEU A 208 -2.90 10.12 -5.19
C LEU A 208 -2.23 11.20 -6.08
N TRP A 209 -1.32 10.77 -6.93
CA TRP A 209 -0.81 11.52 -8.06
C TRP A 209 -1.39 10.95 -9.34
N SER A 210 -1.80 11.78 -10.29
CA SER A 210 -2.37 11.28 -11.55
C SER A 210 -2.11 12.25 -12.71
N ARG A 211 -2.03 11.68 -13.92
CA ARG A 211 -1.90 12.45 -15.16
C ARG A 211 -3.16 13.24 -15.52
N ARG A 212 -4.30 12.77 -15.02
CA ARG A 212 -5.63 13.39 -15.21
C ARG A 212 -6.30 13.48 -13.86
N ALA A 213 -7.19 14.45 -13.68
CA ALA A 213 -7.95 14.57 -12.45
C ALA A 213 -8.75 13.29 -12.19
N LEU A 214 -8.59 12.74 -10.99
CA LEU A 214 -9.33 11.60 -10.48
C LEU A 214 -10.18 12.03 -9.28
N PRO A 215 -11.38 11.44 -9.09
CA PRO A 215 -12.21 11.75 -7.94
C PRO A 215 -11.57 11.24 -6.63
N PRO A 216 -11.99 11.76 -5.47
CA PRO A 216 -11.72 11.12 -4.19
C PRO A 216 -12.33 9.71 -4.12
N GLY A 217 -11.70 8.81 -3.36
CA GLY A 217 -12.23 7.45 -3.21
C GLY A 217 -11.63 6.67 -2.05
N TYR A 218 -11.92 5.39 -2.04
CA TYR A 218 -11.59 4.47 -0.97
C TYR A 218 -10.20 3.84 -1.15
N PHE A 219 -9.45 3.79 -0.04
CA PHE A 219 -8.22 3.01 0.05
C PHE A 219 -8.42 1.87 1.05
N GLY A 220 -8.64 0.67 0.52
CA GLY A 220 -8.88 -0.54 1.28
C GLY A 220 -7.71 -1.53 1.29
N LEU A 221 -6.52 -1.06 0.98
CA LEU A 221 -5.32 -1.88 1.07
C LEU A 221 -4.74 -1.73 2.48
N TYR A 222 -5.07 -2.67 3.37
CA TYR A 222 -4.56 -2.71 4.73
C TYR A 222 -3.19 -3.43 4.80
N MET A 223 -2.28 -3.03 3.94
CA MET A 223 -0.88 -3.42 3.98
C MET A 223 -0.15 -2.61 5.05
N ASP A 224 0.74 -3.25 5.80
CA ASP A 224 1.61 -2.57 6.77
C ASP A 224 2.75 -1.82 6.08
#